data_724b6000569e7e267eb235b2af7ae699
#
_entry.id   724b6000569e7e267eb235b2af7ae699
#
_cell.length_a   1.000
_cell.length_b   1.000
_cell.length_c   1.000
_cell.angle_alpha   90.00
_cell.angle_beta   90.00
_cell.angle_gamma   90.00
#
_symmetry.space_group_name_H-M   'P 1'
#
loop_
_entity.id
_entity.type
_entity.pdbx_description
1 polymer ?
#
loop_
_entity_poly.entity_id
_entity_poly.type
_entity_poly.pdbx_seq_one_letter_code
_entity_poly.pdbx_strand_id
1 'polypeptide(L)'
;MAERRSPLYEIHARSAVRMVKGGGDYLFPLAYTAPAEEHLNVRTNVGMQDLTSMGEVDIKGPGAERLLSRLAVANIYDLQPGQVRYTTLCRPDGRIVDDVTIYKFGDEHFMVVTSSAPRKTTFRWIAEHAATMSAYVNDVSGAIALISVQGPQSRDFLASVAADADRLLALKFFRFAANRIDDVDLLISRSGYTGELGYELYVPAEEAAGLWEHLERKGKAFGLLPYGVGAMQSLRIEKALPLAGPDIDGDQTPFEIGLHRWIDFTKREFVGREALLRIQDQGLRERWVGLEVESNTPASLNDPIYSVADVKSYRETIHTGSEAGAAFDAAAAGYQQIGRVTSSAKGHSVGKMLALGYVSVSHTWPGARVMVVIGGRPCLATVVNTPFFDPAGNRLRGTAVRTLTESGSAEVEGGQRIARARKK
;
A
#
# COMPACT_ATOMS: atom_id res chain seq x y z
N MET A 1 -2.26 25.15 -4.57
CA MET A 1 -3.54 24.87 -3.89
C MET A 1 -3.35 25.08 -2.39
N ALA A 2 -4.39 25.49 -1.66
CA ALA A 2 -4.29 25.66 -0.21
C ALA A 2 -3.99 24.32 0.46
N GLU A 3 -3.17 24.33 1.51
CA GLU A 3 -2.88 23.17 2.33
C GLU A 3 -4.14 22.70 3.05
N ARG A 4 -4.30 21.39 3.15
CA ARG A 4 -5.42 20.74 3.83
C ARG A 4 -4.96 20.18 5.17
N ARG A 5 -5.84 20.21 6.16
CA ARG A 5 -5.60 19.68 7.49
C ARG A 5 -6.62 18.59 7.80
N SER A 6 -6.15 17.49 8.38
CA SER A 6 -7.05 16.47 8.93
C SER A 6 -7.66 16.94 10.25
N PRO A 7 -8.72 16.32 10.76
CA PRO A 7 -9.23 16.56 12.11
C PRO A 7 -8.17 16.34 13.21
N LEU A 8 -7.13 15.57 12.90
CA LEU A 8 -6.02 15.24 13.82
C LEU A 8 -4.83 16.20 13.72
N TYR A 9 -4.88 17.20 12.83
CA TYR A 9 -3.76 18.09 12.53
C TYR A 9 -3.15 18.76 13.80
N GLU A 10 -3.97 19.27 14.70
CA GLU A 10 -3.50 19.96 15.90
C GLU A 10 -2.75 19.03 16.88
N ILE A 11 -3.12 17.74 16.91
CA ILE A 11 -2.40 16.72 17.68
C ILE A 11 -1.05 16.47 17.03
N HIS A 12 -1.03 16.28 15.71
CA HIS A 12 0.19 16.02 14.95
C HIS A 12 1.16 17.20 15.01
N ALA A 13 0.67 18.42 14.84
CA ALA A 13 1.50 19.63 14.88
C ALA A 13 2.22 19.84 16.22
N ARG A 14 1.66 19.32 17.33
CA ARG A 14 2.27 19.39 18.67
C ARG A 14 3.29 18.29 18.95
N SER A 15 3.14 17.11 18.30
CA SER A 15 3.90 15.90 18.64
C SER A 15 4.88 15.46 17.55
N ALA A 16 4.66 15.84 16.28
CA ALA A 16 5.53 15.45 15.18
C ALA A 16 6.85 16.22 15.16
N VAL A 17 7.93 15.53 14.88
CA VAL A 17 9.26 16.15 14.66
C VAL A 17 9.24 17.04 13.41
N ARG A 18 8.51 16.61 12.36
CA ARG A 18 8.38 17.33 11.10
C ARG A 18 7.08 17.00 10.40
N MET A 19 6.41 18.01 9.88
CA MET A 19 5.25 17.87 8.99
C MET A 19 5.67 17.94 7.53
N VAL A 20 5.00 17.18 6.68
CA VAL A 20 5.21 17.17 5.23
C VAL A 20 3.88 17.20 4.49
N LYS A 21 3.90 17.70 3.27
CA LYS A 21 2.75 17.65 2.38
C LYS A 21 2.67 16.25 1.75
N GLY A 22 1.54 15.59 1.95
CA GLY A 22 1.25 14.26 1.41
C GLY A 22 0.20 14.29 0.29
N GLY A 23 -0.36 13.13 -0.02
CA GLY A 23 -1.40 12.97 -1.02
C GLY A 23 -2.63 13.86 -0.75
N GLY A 24 -3.23 14.41 -1.81
CA GLY A 24 -4.41 15.26 -1.71
C GLY A 24 -4.18 16.63 -1.06
N ASP A 25 -2.94 17.11 -1.02
CA ASP A 25 -2.51 18.37 -0.40
C ASP A 25 -2.62 18.42 1.14
N TYR A 26 -2.77 17.29 1.81
CA TYR A 26 -2.82 17.22 3.27
C TYR A 26 -1.42 17.35 3.90
N LEU A 27 -1.37 17.99 5.09
CA LEU A 27 -0.20 18.01 5.94
C LEU A 27 -0.24 16.83 6.92
N PHE A 28 0.81 16.02 6.91
CA PHE A 28 0.97 14.86 7.78
C PHE A 28 2.34 14.84 8.46
N PRO A 29 2.47 14.13 9.58
CA PRO A 29 3.78 13.86 10.17
C PRO A 29 4.66 13.07 9.20
N LEU A 30 5.88 13.57 8.95
CA LEU A 30 6.92 12.74 8.37
C LEU A 30 7.37 11.68 9.35
N ALA A 31 7.54 12.08 10.61
CA ALA A 31 7.90 11.24 11.74
C ALA A 31 7.55 11.94 13.07
N TYR A 32 7.34 11.14 14.12
CA TYR A 32 7.21 11.58 15.51
C TYR A 32 8.52 11.36 16.29
N THR A 33 9.28 10.35 15.88
CA THR A 33 10.65 10.06 16.35
C THR A 33 11.54 9.88 15.12
N ALA A 34 12.14 8.72 14.94
CA ALA A 34 12.87 8.38 13.73
C ALA A 34 12.08 7.36 12.88
N PRO A 35 11.98 7.52 11.54
CA PRO A 35 11.25 6.58 10.69
C PRO A 35 11.64 5.12 10.88
N ALA A 36 12.92 4.83 11.20
CA ALA A 36 13.40 3.49 11.46
C ALA A 36 12.82 2.88 12.75
N GLU A 37 12.76 3.68 13.81
CA GLU A 37 12.21 3.26 15.11
C GLU A 37 10.71 3.02 15.00
N GLU A 38 9.99 3.93 14.34
CA GLU A 38 8.56 3.81 14.08
C GLU A 38 8.25 2.57 13.25
N HIS A 39 9.02 2.33 12.18
CA HIS A 39 8.91 1.12 11.35
C HIS A 39 9.06 -0.16 12.20
N LEU A 40 10.12 -0.24 12.98
CA LEU A 40 10.39 -1.42 13.82
C LEU A 40 9.32 -1.57 14.91
N ASN A 41 8.78 -0.47 15.45
CA ASN A 41 7.68 -0.53 16.41
C ASN A 41 6.41 -1.14 15.77
N VAL A 42 6.06 -0.76 14.54
CA VAL A 42 4.95 -1.38 13.79
C VAL A 42 5.19 -2.88 13.61
N ARG A 43 6.44 -3.30 13.37
CA ARG A 43 6.80 -4.72 13.20
C ARG A 43 6.75 -5.54 14.49
N THR A 44 6.94 -4.91 15.65
CA THR A 44 7.08 -5.62 16.93
C THR A 44 5.91 -5.43 17.89
N ASN A 45 5.26 -4.26 17.86
CA ASN A 45 4.23 -3.84 18.79
C ASN A 45 2.94 -3.38 18.08
N VAL A 46 2.58 -2.10 18.28
CA VAL A 46 1.45 -1.42 17.64
C VAL A 46 1.89 -0.06 17.12
N GLY A 47 1.62 0.21 15.85
CA GLY A 47 1.72 1.55 15.29
C GLY A 47 0.35 2.15 14.99
N MET A 48 0.20 3.47 15.15
CA MET A 48 -1.02 4.20 14.83
C MET A 48 -0.71 5.34 13.86
N GLN A 49 -1.53 5.49 12.80
CA GLN A 49 -1.32 6.49 11.74
C GLN A 49 -2.64 7.13 11.31
N ASP A 50 -2.58 8.43 11.00
CA ASP A 50 -3.67 9.16 10.34
C ASP A 50 -3.62 8.92 8.81
N LEU A 51 -4.70 8.37 8.27
CA LEU A 51 -4.91 8.12 6.85
C LEU A 51 -6.07 8.96 6.26
N THR A 52 -6.53 10.00 6.95
CA THR A 52 -7.72 10.81 6.60
C THR A 52 -7.61 11.54 5.24
N SER A 53 -6.48 11.48 4.55
CA SER A 53 -6.37 11.99 3.18
C SER A 53 -7.03 11.11 2.12
N MET A 54 -7.27 9.85 2.43
CA MET A 54 -8.03 8.95 1.57
C MET A 54 -9.46 9.46 1.40
N GLY A 55 -10.16 9.03 0.37
CA GLY A 55 -11.53 9.47 0.11
C GLY A 55 -12.51 8.35 0.42
N GLU A 56 -13.60 8.70 1.09
CA GLU A 56 -14.74 7.82 1.34
C GLU A 56 -15.91 8.27 0.47
N VAL A 57 -16.30 7.41 -0.47
CA VAL A 57 -17.41 7.65 -1.39
C VAL A 57 -18.56 6.73 -1.02
N ASP A 58 -19.63 7.29 -0.48
CA ASP A 58 -20.86 6.56 -0.13
C ASP A 58 -21.73 6.40 -1.37
N ILE A 59 -22.16 5.16 -1.67
CA ILE A 59 -22.91 4.81 -2.87
C ILE A 59 -24.16 4.03 -2.46
N LYS A 60 -25.33 4.59 -2.76
CA LYS A 60 -26.62 4.02 -2.39
C LYS A 60 -27.57 3.93 -3.58
N GLY A 61 -28.51 3.00 -3.48
CA GLY A 61 -29.60 2.84 -4.42
C GLY A 61 -29.55 1.54 -5.22
N PRO A 62 -30.66 1.18 -5.92
CA PRO A 62 -30.82 -0.11 -6.59
C PRO A 62 -29.83 -0.35 -7.74
N GLY A 63 -29.18 0.70 -8.22
CA GLY A 63 -28.13 0.62 -9.25
C GLY A 63 -26.70 0.55 -8.70
N ALA A 64 -26.49 0.62 -7.37
CA ALA A 64 -25.16 0.74 -6.76
C ALA A 64 -24.24 -0.45 -7.08
N GLU A 65 -24.73 -1.66 -6.89
CA GLU A 65 -23.95 -2.88 -7.19
C GLU A 65 -23.60 -3.00 -8.68
N ARG A 66 -24.56 -2.68 -9.57
CA ARG A 66 -24.32 -2.68 -11.01
C ARG A 66 -23.32 -1.63 -11.44
N LEU A 67 -23.38 -0.41 -10.87
CA LEU A 67 -22.41 0.65 -11.09
C LEU A 67 -21.01 0.18 -10.72
N LEU A 68 -20.83 -0.32 -9.51
CA LEU A 68 -19.54 -0.78 -9.03
C LEU A 68 -19.02 -2.00 -9.81
N SER A 69 -19.90 -2.92 -10.17
CA SER A 69 -19.53 -4.04 -11.02
C SER A 69 -19.08 -3.61 -12.42
N ARG A 70 -19.66 -2.54 -12.98
CA ARG A 70 -19.24 -1.97 -14.27
C ARG A 70 -17.89 -1.25 -14.19
N LEU A 71 -17.58 -0.61 -13.07
CA LEU A 71 -16.35 0.19 -12.89
C LEU A 71 -15.15 -0.65 -12.43
N ALA A 72 -15.36 -1.59 -11.53
CA ALA A 72 -14.31 -2.42 -10.97
C ALA A 72 -13.90 -3.55 -11.91
N VAL A 73 -12.61 -3.86 -11.98
CA VAL A 73 -12.15 -5.05 -12.73
C VAL A 73 -12.48 -6.36 -12.00
N ALA A 74 -12.60 -6.34 -10.66
CA ALA A 74 -12.99 -7.48 -9.86
C ALA A 74 -14.49 -7.74 -9.89
N ASN A 75 -14.90 -8.97 -9.55
CA ASN A 75 -16.30 -9.29 -9.33
C ASN A 75 -16.82 -8.61 -8.07
N ILE A 76 -17.95 -7.93 -8.16
CA ILE A 76 -18.64 -7.27 -7.03
C ILE A 76 -19.91 -8.04 -6.63
N TYR A 77 -20.52 -8.76 -7.56
CA TYR A 77 -21.77 -9.52 -7.31
C TYR A 77 -21.61 -10.67 -6.31
N ASP A 78 -20.38 -11.20 -6.15
CA ASP A 78 -20.08 -12.26 -5.16
C ASP A 78 -19.73 -11.70 -3.77
N LEU A 79 -19.62 -10.38 -3.64
CA LEU A 79 -19.30 -9.73 -2.37
C LEU A 79 -20.50 -9.78 -1.42
N GLN A 80 -20.28 -10.25 -0.20
CA GLN A 80 -21.31 -10.33 0.82
C GLN A 80 -21.26 -9.12 1.76
N PRO A 81 -22.38 -8.72 2.39
CA PRO A 81 -22.37 -7.69 3.43
C PRO A 81 -21.31 -7.95 4.50
N GLY A 82 -20.61 -6.90 4.93
CA GLY A 82 -19.47 -6.98 5.84
C GLY A 82 -18.15 -7.39 5.19
N GLN A 83 -18.10 -7.56 3.86
CA GLN A 83 -16.86 -7.83 3.11
C GLN A 83 -16.28 -6.57 2.49
N VAL A 84 -14.95 -6.61 2.30
CA VAL A 84 -14.18 -5.63 1.54
C VAL A 84 -13.58 -6.29 0.31
N ARG A 85 -13.57 -5.59 -0.82
CA ARG A 85 -12.90 -6.03 -2.06
C ARG A 85 -11.89 -4.98 -2.49
N TYR A 86 -10.61 -5.36 -2.57
CA TYR A 86 -9.60 -4.56 -3.25
C TYR A 86 -9.69 -4.78 -4.76
N THR A 87 -9.64 -3.71 -5.54
CA THR A 87 -9.74 -3.73 -7.00
C THR A 87 -9.15 -2.48 -7.62
N THR A 88 -8.99 -2.48 -8.93
CA THR A 88 -8.70 -1.27 -9.71
C THR A 88 -9.93 -0.81 -10.49
N LEU A 89 -10.06 0.51 -10.64
CA LEU A 89 -10.95 1.15 -11.59
C LEU A 89 -10.10 1.53 -12.81
N CYS A 90 -10.59 1.23 -14.01
CA CYS A 90 -9.84 1.47 -15.24
C CYS A 90 -10.58 2.41 -16.19
N ARG A 91 -9.81 3.10 -17.06
CA ARG A 91 -10.32 3.82 -18.22
C ARG A 91 -10.66 2.82 -19.35
N PRO A 92 -11.38 3.27 -20.40
CA PRO A 92 -11.67 2.43 -21.58
C PRO A 92 -10.43 1.88 -22.29
N ASP A 93 -9.27 2.54 -22.16
CA ASP A 93 -7.97 2.09 -22.67
C ASP A 93 -7.27 1.04 -21.80
N GLY A 94 -7.89 0.64 -20.67
CA GLY A 94 -7.37 -0.35 -19.73
C GLY A 94 -6.43 0.21 -18.66
N ARG A 95 -6.06 1.49 -18.73
CA ARG A 95 -5.18 2.12 -17.73
C ARG A 95 -5.91 2.42 -16.44
N ILE A 96 -5.19 2.33 -15.33
CA ILE A 96 -5.74 2.50 -13.99
C ILE A 96 -6.12 3.97 -13.74
N VAL A 97 -7.33 4.19 -13.24
CA VAL A 97 -7.79 5.46 -12.67
C VAL A 97 -7.36 5.54 -11.21
N ASP A 98 -7.60 4.45 -10.46
CA ASP A 98 -7.27 4.32 -9.04
C ASP A 98 -7.31 2.84 -8.63
N ASP A 99 -6.59 2.51 -7.57
CA ASP A 99 -6.75 1.28 -6.82
C ASP A 99 -7.54 1.58 -5.54
N VAL A 100 -8.62 0.83 -5.34
CA VAL A 100 -9.63 1.14 -4.32
C VAL A 100 -10.02 -0.08 -3.51
N THR A 101 -10.61 0.15 -2.34
CA THR A 101 -11.33 -0.88 -1.59
C THR A 101 -12.81 -0.58 -1.59
N ILE A 102 -13.63 -1.60 -1.87
CA ILE A 102 -15.09 -1.53 -1.93
C ILE A 102 -15.66 -2.29 -0.74
N TYR A 103 -16.40 -1.59 0.09
CA TYR A 103 -17.08 -2.08 1.28
C TYR A 103 -18.56 -2.33 0.97
N LYS A 104 -19.09 -3.53 1.19
CA LYS A 104 -20.51 -3.84 1.00
C LYS A 104 -21.23 -3.83 2.34
N PHE A 105 -22.12 -2.88 2.56
CA PHE A 105 -23.02 -2.82 3.74
C PHE A 105 -24.30 -3.62 3.51
N GLY A 106 -24.80 -3.61 2.29
CA GLY A 106 -26.01 -4.30 1.83
C GLY A 106 -26.07 -4.28 0.31
N ASP A 107 -27.14 -4.82 -0.27
CA ASP A 107 -27.26 -4.96 -1.72
C ASP A 107 -27.35 -3.62 -2.45
N GLU A 108 -27.86 -2.59 -1.77
CA GLU A 108 -28.00 -1.24 -2.30
C GLU A 108 -27.12 -0.20 -1.58
N HIS A 109 -26.15 -0.64 -0.76
CA HIS A 109 -25.31 0.29 0.00
C HIS A 109 -23.84 -0.18 0.04
N PHE A 110 -22.96 0.67 -0.49
CA PHE A 110 -21.51 0.45 -0.57
C PHE A 110 -20.76 1.71 -0.16
N MET A 111 -19.52 1.54 0.24
CA MET A 111 -18.54 2.62 0.37
C MET A 111 -17.31 2.26 -0.45
N VAL A 112 -16.81 3.20 -1.23
CA VAL A 112 -15.53 3.08 -1.94
C VAL A 112 -14.51 3.94 -1.23
N VAL A 113 -13.40 3.32 -0.80
CA VAL A 113 -12.26 4.04 -0.23
C VAL A 113 -11.21 4.18 -1.30
N THR A 114 -10.87 5.43 -1.64
CA THR A 114 -9.98 5.81 -2.73
C THR A 114 -8.58 6.09 -2.23
N SER A 115 -7.61 6.05 -3.12
CA SER A 115 -6.26 6.57 -2.81
C SER A 115 -6.28 8.09 -2.61
N SER A 116 -5.34 8.60 -1.82
CA SER A 116 -5.28 10.02 -1.45
C SER A 116 -5.04 10.94 -2.64
N ALA A 117 -4.10 10.58 -3.53
CA ALA A 117 -3.71 11.43 -4.65
C ALA A 117 -4.83 11.58 -5.70
N PRO A 118 -5.44 10.49 -6.24
CA PRO A 118 -6.48 10.58 -7.25
C PRO A 118 -7.89 10.79 -6.67
N ARG A 119 -8.08 10.92 -5.36
CA ARG A 119 -9.38 10.98 -4.67
C ARG A 119 -10.47 11.75 -5.43
N LYS A 120 -10.19 13.00 -5.85
CA LYS A 120 -11.17 13.84 -6.56
C LYS A 120 -11.45 13.34 -7.98
N THR A 121 -10.47 12.77 -8.63
CA THR A 121 -10.60 12.19 -9.97
C THR A 121 -11.43 10.91 -9.90
N THR A 122 -11.16 10.08 -8.91
CA THR A 122 -11.89 8.83 -8.65
C THR A 122 -13.35 9.10 -8.30
N PHE A 123 -13.62 10.06 -7.41
CA PHE A 123 -15.00 10.48 -7.11
C PHE A 123 -15.75 10.94 -8.37
N ARG A 124 -15.15 11.83 -9.17
CA ARG A 124 -15.77 12.31 -10.42
C ARG A 124 -16.02 11.18 -11.40
N TRP A 125 -15.05 10.27 -11.54
CA TRP A 125 -15.17 9.09 -12.40
C TRP A 125 -16.38 8.22 -12.02
N ILE A 126 -16.57 7.95 -10.73
CA ILE A 126 -17.71 7.19 -10.22
C ILE A 126 -19.01 7.95 -10.45
N ALA A 127 -19.07 9.25 -10.13
CA ALA A 127 -20.27 10.09 -10.25
C ALA A 127 -20.72 10.23 -11.71
N GLU A 128 -19.82 10.41 -12.65
CA GLU A 128 -20.12 10.49 -14.10
C GLU A 128 -20.79 9.21 -14.60
N HIS A 129 -20.30 8.04 -14.17
CA HIS A 129 -20.89 6.77 -14.57
C HIS A 129 -22.22 6.45 -13.85
N ALA A 130 -22.45 7.04 -12.69
CA ALA A 130 -23.71 6.90 -11.96
C ALA A 130 -24.88 7.66 -12.59
N ALA A 131 -24.60 8.69 -13.39
CA ALA A 131 -25.61 9.59 -13.93
C ALA A 131 -26.75 8.90 -14.73
N THR A 132 -26.50 7.71 -15.28
CA THR A 132 -27.48 6.91 -16.02
C THR A 132 -27.97 5.68 -15.25
N MET A 133 -27.61 5.57 -13.98
CA MET A 133 -27.95 4.46 -13.11
C MET A 133 -28.72 4.97 -11.89
N SER A 134 -29.63 4.15 -11.36
CA SER A 134 -30.33 4.50 -10.11
C SER A 134 -29.40 4.33 -8.89
N ALA A 135 -28.31 5.10 -8.88
CA ALA A 135 -27.28 5.10 -7.84
C ALA A 135 -26.95 6.54 -7.43
N TYR A 136 -26.92 6.79 -6.13
CA TYR A 136 -26.58 8.06 -5.52
C TYR A 136 -25.14 7.97 -5.01
N VAL A 137 -24.29 8.93 -5.39
CA VAL A 137 -22.84 8.94 -5.11
C VAL A 137 -22.50 10.20 -4.34
N ASN A 138 -22.03 10.06 -3.11
CA ASN A 138 -21.70 11.17 -2.23
C ASN A 138 -20.25 11.07 -1.73
N ASP A 139 -19.50 12.17 -1.80
CA ASP A 139 -18.19 12.29 -1.13
C ASP A 139 -18.46 12.61 0.36
N VAL A 140 -18.26 11.61 1.22
CA VAL A 140 -18.46 11.73 2.67
C VAL A 140 -17.14 11.88 3.43
N SER A 141 -16.03 12.00 2.73
CA SER A 141 -14.69 12.04 3.31
C SER A 141 -14.46 13.20 4.29
N GLY A 142 -15.26 14.28 4.19
CA GLY A 142 -15.18 15.38 5.15
C GLY A 142 -15.78 15.06 6.52
N ALA A 143 -16.63 14.04 6.60
CA ALA A 143 -17.30 13.60 7.82
C ALA A 143 -16.59 12.42 8.52
N ILE A 144 -15.55 11.85 7.89
CA ILE A 144 -14.86 10.65 8.37
C ILE A 144 -13.37 10.95 8.56
N ALA A 145 -12.83 10.55 9.69
CA ALA A 145 -11.40 10.40 9.90
C ALA A 145 -11.03 8.92 9.81
N LEU A 146 -9.90 8.61 9.16
CA LEU A 146 -9.41 7.25 9.02
C LEU A 146 -8.14 7.07 9.85
N ILE A 147 -8.23 6.24 10.91
CA ILE A 147 -7.13 5.92 11.81
C ILE A 147 -6.69 4.48 11.55
N SER A 148 -5.44 4.29 11.21
CA SER A 148 -4.81 2.98 11.00
C SER A 148 -4.13 2.51 12.29
N VAL A 149 -4.40 1.26 12.72
CA VAL A 149 -3.79 0.62 13.89
C VAL A 149 -3.17 -0.70 13.45
N GLN A 150 -1.84 -0.76 13.36
CA GLN A 150 -1.11 -1.83 12.68
C GLN A 150 -0.04 -2.43 13.60
N GLY A 151 0.19 -3.72 13.46
CA GLY A 151 1.25 -4.44 14.17
C GLY A 151 0.74 -5.71 14.85
N PRO A 152 1.64 -6.61 15.27
CA PRO A 152 1.27 -7.93 15.80
C PRO A 152 0.40 -7.89 17.06
N GLN A 153 0.45 -6.80 17.84
CA GLN A 153 -0.37 -6.63 19.04
C GLN A 153 -1.65 -5.81 18.80
N SER A 154 -1.92 -5.37 17.57
CA SER A 154 -3.07 -4.51 17.24
C SER A 154 -4.41 -5.15 17.57
N ARG A 155 -4.55 -6.48 17.38
CA ARG A 155 -5.76 -7.23 17.73
C ARG A 155 -6.03 -7.22 19.22
N ASP A 156 -5.03 -7.58 20.02
CA ASP A 156 -5.15 -7.69 21.47
C ASP A 156 -5.40 -6.32 22.09
N PHE A 157 -4.70 -5.29 21.56
CA PHE A 157 -4.93 -3.91 21.95
C PHE A 157 -6.37 -3.46 21.66
N LEU A 158 -6.83 -3.57 20.42
CA LEU A 158 -8.17 -3.11 20.07
C LEU A 158 -9.26 -3.92 20.78
N ALA A 159 -9.07 -5.23 21.00
CA ALA A 159 -9.99 -6.03 21.79
C ALA A 159 -10.10 -5.57 23.26
N SER A 160 -9.03 -4.99 23.81
CA SER A 160 -9.04 -4.47 25.18
C SER A 160 -9.84 -3.17 25.36
N VAL A 161 -10.14 -2.45 24.27
CA VAL A 161 -10.84 -1.17 24.29
C VAL A 161 -12.18 -1.18 23.54
N ALA A 162 -12.42 -2.18 22.69
CA ALA A 162 -13.66 -2.31 21.94
C ALA A 162 -14.82 -2.77 22.84
N ALA A 163 -16.00 -2.19 22.65
CA ALA A 163 -17.20 -2.57 23.40
C ALA A 163 -17.64 -4.01 23.06
N ASP A 164 -17.47 -4.44 21.78
CA ASP A 164 -17.71 -5.81 21.34
C ASP A 164 -16.36 -6.44 20.92
N ALA A 165 -15.61 -6.93 21.92
CA ALA A 165 -14.32 -7.57 21.75
C ALA A 165 -14.43 -8.88 20.94
N ASP A 166 -15.47 -9.68 21.18
CA ASP A 166 -15.66 -10.96 20.50
C ASP A 166 -15.87 -10.76 19.00
N ARG A 167 -16.67 -9.78 18.63
CA ARG A 167 -16.89 -9.40 17.23
C ARG A 167 -15.61 -8.96 16.56
N LEU A 168 -14.77 -8.17 17.24
CA LEU A 168 -13.47 -7.75 16.74
C LEU A 168 -12.52 -8.94 16.57
N LEU A 169 -12.42 -9.83 17.55
CA LEU A 169 -11.58 -11.02 17.51
C LEU A 169 -11.97 -11.99 16.39
N ALA A 170 -13.28 -12.09 16.09
CA ALA A 170 -13.82 -12.90 15.00
C ALA A 170 -13.62 -12.28 13.61
N LEU A 171 -13.21 -11.01 13.51
CA LEU A 171 -13.09 -10.28 12.24
C LEU A 171 -11.97 -10.85 11.39
N LYS A 172 -12.32 -11.37 10.21
CA LYS A 172 -11.36 -11.92 9.23
C LYS A 172 -10.75 -10.82 8.38
N PHE A 173 -9.62 -11.11 7.75
CA PHE A 173 -8.98 -10.18 6.78
C PHE A 173 -9.96 -9.81 5.66
N PHE A 174 -9.98 -8.53 5.29
CA PHE A 174 -10.93 -7.91 4.36
C PHE A 174 -12.40 -8.12 4.76
N ARG A 175 -12.67 -8.00 6.08
CA ARG A 175 -14.00 -7.87 6.67
C ARG A 175 -14.04 -6.62 7.53
N PHE A 176 -15.24 -6.08 7.68
CA PHE A 176 -15.50 -4.95 8.55
C PHE A 176 -16.76 -5.14 9.37
N ALA A 177 -16.84 -4.44 10.48
CA ALA A 177 -18.01 -4.44 11.35
C ALA A 177 -18.12 -3.12 12.11
N ALA A 178 -19.34 -2.71 12.42
CA ALA A 178 -19.59 -1.65 13.39
C ALA A 178 -19.16 -2.12 14.79
N ASN A 179 -18.60 -1.19 15.56
CA ASN A 179 -18.21 -1.38 16.95
C ASN A 179 -18.28 -0.04 17.67
N ARG A 180 -17.89 -0.01 18.93
CA ARG A 180 -17.74 1.22 19.72
C ARG A 180 -16.46 1.13 20.55
N ILE A 181 -15.74 2.22 20.62
CA ILE A 181 -14.58 2.39 21.49
C ILE A 181 -14.82 3.65 22.32
N ASP A 182 -14.74 3.52 23.66
CA ASP A 182 -15.25 4.54 24.57
C ASP A 182 -16.71 4.86 24.23
N ASP A 183 -17.08 6.12 24.06
CA ASP A 183 -18.42 6.54 23.64
C ASP A 183 -18.55 6.78 22.12
N VAL A 184 -17.54 6.42 21.32
CA VAL A 184 -17.49 6.67 19.88
C VAL A 184 -17.93 5.45 19.10
N ASP A 185 -19.04 5.56 18.37
CA ASP A 185 -19.47 4.57 17.38
C ASP A 185 -18.61 4.70 16.12
N LEU A 186 -18.06 3.58 15.64
CA LEU A 186 -17.15 3.56 14.51
C LEU A 186 -17.24 2.26 13.70
N LEU A 187 -16.68 2.28 12.50
CA LEU A 187 -16.51 1.08 11.69
C LEU A 187 -15.06 0.59 11.83
N ILE A 188 -14.88 -0.69 12.14
CA ILE A 188 -13.56 -1.34 12.19
C ILE A 188 -13.44 -2.27 11.00
N SER A 189 -12.42 -2.05 10.16
CA SER A 189 -12.04 -2.93 9.06
C SER A 189 -10.74 -3.64 9.38
N ARG A 190 -10.68 -4.95 9.14
CA ARG A 190 -9.42 -5.69 9.24
C ARG A 190 -8.67 -5.60 7.92
N SER A 191 -7.96 -4.51 7.76
CA SER A 191 -7.19 -4.10 6.59
C SER A 191 -5.97 -3.31 7.03
N GLY A 192 -5.09 -2.96 6.07
CA GLY A 192 -3.91 -2.14 6.34
C GLY A 192 -2.91 -2.10 5.20
N TYR A 193 -1.96 -1.18 5.29
CA TYR A 193 -0.97 -0.86 4.26
C TYR A 193 0.48 -1.10 4.71
N THR A 194 0.68 -1.95 5.71
CA THR A 194 2.00 -2.22 6.32
C THR A 194 2.52 -3.63 6.08
N GLY A 195 1.62 -4.55 5.72
CA GLY A 195 1.92 -5.97 5.66
C GLY A 195 1.92 -6.68 7.02
N GLU A 196 1.55 -5.98 8.09
CA GLU A 196 1.29 -6.55 9.41
C GLU A 196 -0.20 -6.87 9.60
N LEU A 197 -0.51 -7.63 10.66
CA LEU A 197 -1.85 -7.68 11.21
C LEU A 197 -2.28 -6.26 11.58
N GLY A 198 -3.47 -5.84 11.15
CA GLY A 198 -3.89 -4.48 11.41
C GLY A 198 -5.36 -4.22 11.12
N TYR A 199 -5.77 -3.04 11.53
CA TYR A 199 -7.14 -2.56 11.42
C TYR A 199 -7.13 -1.09 10.99
N GLU A 200 -8.22 -0.71 10.34
CA GLU A 200 -8.53 0.65 9.92
C GLU A 200 -9.85 1.05 10.58
N LEU A 201 -9.83 2.18 11.28
CA LEU A 201 -10.95 2.70 12.05
C LEU A 201 -11.53 3.91 11.31
N TYR A 202 -12.77 3.79 10.86
CA TYR A 202 -13.53 4.88 10.24
C TYR A 202 -14.35 5.56 11.32
N VAL A 203 -13.99 6.77 11.66
CA VAL A 203 -14.43 7.50 12.86
C VAL A 203 -15.14 8.79 12.42
N PRO A 204 -16.25 9.21 13.06
CA PRO A 204 -16.77 10.56 12.84
C PRO A 204 -15.66 11.61 13.04
N ALA A 205 -15.55 12.55 12.11
CA ALA A 205 -14.41 13.49 12.08
C ALA A 205 -14.30 14.33 13.36
N GLU A 206 -15.43 14.68 13.95
CA GLU A 206 -15.54 15.44 15.20
C GLU A 206 -15.03 14.66 16.42
N GLU A 207 -15.13 13.33 16.41
CA GLU A 207 -14.73 12.46 17.52
C GLU A 207 -13.26 12.00 17.40
N ALA A 208 -12.65 12.23 16.23
CA ALA A 208 -11.34 11.64 15.90
C ALA A 208 -10.23 12.06 16.86
N ALA A 209 -10.18 13.32 17.29
CA ALA A 209 -9.16 13.83 18.19
C ALA A 209 -9.22 13.18 19.58
N GLY A 210 -10.43 13.12 20.16
CA GLY A 210 -10.65 12.48 21.46
C GLY A 210 -10.34 10.98 21.41
N LEU A 211 -10.76 10.30 20.35
CA LEU A 211 -10.48 8.87 20.16
C LEU A 211 -8.96 8.62 19.97
N TRP A 212 -8.26 9.43 19.18
CA TRP A 212 -6.81 9.32 19.02
C TRP A 212 -6.08 9.38 20.36
N GLU A 213 -6.36 10.41 21.18
CA GLU A 213 -5.76 10.57 22.50
C GLU A 213 -6.13 9.41 23.47
N HIS A 214 -7.38 8.90 23.37
CA HIS A 214 -7.81 7.73 24.14
C HIS A 214 -7.00 6.47 23.75
N LEU A 215 -6.88 6.20 22.43
CA LEU A 215 -6.13 5.05 21.91
C LEU A 215 -4.65 5.16 22.27
N GLU A 216 -4.05 6.33 22.14
CA GLU A 216 -2.65 6.56 22.50
C GLU A 216 -2.40 6.29 24.00
N ARG A 217 -3.27 6.78 24.86
CA ARG A 217 -3.19 6.55 26.31
C ARG A 217 -3.33 5.08 26.69
N LYS A 218 -4.33 4.39 26.12
CA LYS A 218 -4.62 2.97 26.39
C LYS A 218 -3.61 2.04 25.76
N GLY A 219 -3.10 2.39 24.59
CA GLY A 219 -2.16 1.59 23.82
C GLY A 219 -0.74 1.55 24.39
N LYS A 220 -0.39 2.39 25.36
CA LYS A 220 0.93 2.38 26.00
C LYS A 220 1.34 1.01 26.54
N ALA A 221 0.38 0.27 27.11
CA ALA A 221 0.62 -1.07 27.63
C ALA A 221 0.95 -2.11 26.54
N PHE A 222 0.64 -1.80 25.28
CA PHE A 222 0.90 -2.62 24.09
C PHE A 222 2.05 -2.06 23.25
N GLY A 223 2.80 -1.07 23.76
CA GLY A 223 3.87 -0.41 23.02
C GLY A 223 3.36 0.39 21.81
N LEU A 224 2.13 0.93 21.89
CA LEU A 224 1.61 1.76 20.81
C LEU A 224 2.41 3.05 20.69
N LEU A 225 2.89 3.31 19.48
CA LEU A 225 3.48 4.59 19.07
C LEU A 225 2.82 5.08 17.77
N PRO A 226 2.61 6.38 17.63
CA PRO A 226 2.25 6.93 16.34
C PRO A 226 3.43 6.78 15.36
N TYR A 227 3.13 6.65 14.06
CA TYR A 227 4.15 6.61 13.01
C TYR A 227 3.77 7.51 11.83
N GLY A 228 4.79 8.10 11.22
CA GLY A 228 4.64 9.04 10.12
C GLY A 228 4.79 8.41 8.73
N VAL A 229 4.72 9.29 7.72
CA VAL A 229 4.86 8.93 6.30
C VAL A 229 6.20 8.25 6.01
N GLY A 230 7.28 8.61 6.74
CA GLY A 230 8.60 8.00 6.56
C GLY A 230 8.61 6.51 6.88
N ALA A 231 8.02 6.10 8.00
CA ALA A 231 7.89 4.70 8.37
C ALA A 231 6.89 3.97 7.45
N MET A 232 5.76 4.60 7.12
CA MET A 232 4.77 4.04 6.19
C MET A 232 5.41 3.68 4.85
N GLN A 233 6.26 4.56 4.29
CA GLN A 233 6.95 4.29 3.02
C GLN A 233 7.83 3.04 3.09
N SER A 234 8.65 2.89 4.12
CA SER A 234 9.51 1.71 4.24
C SER A 234 8.72 0.42 4.50
N LEU A 235 7.64 0.49 5.30
CA LEU A 235 6.75 -0.64 5.58
C LEU A 235 6.06 -1.17 4.32
N ARG A 236 5.43 -0.27 3.53
CA ARG A 236 4.69 -0.64 2.32
C ARG A 236 5.63 -1.13 1.21
N ILE A 237 6.86 -0.54 1.10
CA ILE A 237 7.86 -0.97 0.11
C ILE A 237 8.34 -2.38 0.43
N GLU A 238 8.64 -2.70 1.70
CA GLU A 238 9.00 -4.08 2.09
C GLU A 238 7.93 -5.10 1.70
N LYS A 239 6.66 -4.68 1.67
CA LYS A 239 5.54 -5.53 1.28
C LYS A 239 5.19 -5.42 -0.21
N ALA A 240 5.90 -4.56 -0.96
CA ALA A 240 5.64 -4.27 -2.36
C ALA A 240 4.16 -3.90 -2.60
N LEU A 241 3.62 -3.01 -1.75
CA LEU A 241 2.30 -2.44 -1.94
C LEU A 241 2.44 -1.16 -2.78
N PRO A 242 1.72 -1.04 -3.90
CA PRO A 242 1.82 0.13 -4.76
C PRO A 242 1.23 1.37 -4.09
N LEU A 243 1.73 2.54 -4.47
CA LEU A 243 1.23 3.83 -4.05
C LEU A 243 0.76 4.62 -5.27
N ALA A 244 -0.50 5.05 -5.24
CA ALA A 244 -1.05 5.93 -6.27
C ALA A 244 -0.29 7.26 -6.33
N GLY A 245 0.11 7.64 -7.54
CA GLY A 245 1.01 8.74 -7.85
C GLY A 245 2.37 8.22 -8.29
N PRO A 246 3.27 7.77 -7.41
CA PRO A 246 4.58 7.30 -7.84
C PRO A 246 4.56 5.97 -8.61
N ASP A 247 3.82 4.96 -8.10
CA ASP A 247 3.81 3.61 -8.68
C ASP A 247 2.65 3.41 -9.67
N ILE A 248 1.55 4.14 -9.48
CA ILE A 248 0.39 4.19 -10.38
C ILE A 248 0.17 5.67 -10.75
N ASP A 249 0.75 6.13 -11.86
CA ASP A 249 0.67 7.51 -12.34
C ASP A 249 -0.44 7.74 -13.40
N GLY A 250 -1.20 6.68 -13.72
CA GLY A 250 -2.28 6.69 -14.71
C GLY A 250 -1.86 6.20 -16.10
N ASP A 251 -0.62 5.80 -16.29
CA ASP A 251 -0.14 5.19 -17.54
C ASP A 251 -0.10 3.65 -17.49
N GLN A 252 -0.23 3.08 -16.32
CA GLN A 252 -0.17 1.63 -16.10
C GLN A 252 -1.53 0.97 -16.22
N THR A 253 -1.51 -0.29 -16.64
CA THR A 253 -2.63 -1.20 -16.53
C THR A 253 -2.42 -2.15 -15.33
N PRO A 254 -3.45 -2.86 -14.88
CA PRO A 254 -3.30 -3.85 -13.81
C PRO A 254 -2.29 -4.97 -14.13
N PHE A 255 -1.93 -5.17 -15.40
CA PHE A 255 -0.95 -6.17 -15.80
C PHE A 255 0.48 -5.75 -15.48
N GLU A 256 0.88 -4.53 -15.85
CA GLU A 256 2.25 -4.05 -15.60
C GLU A 256 2.56 -4.01 -14.11
N ILE A 257 1.60 -3.58 -13.27
CA ILE A 257 1.80 -3.46 -11.83
C ILE A 257 1.56 -4.76 -11.04
N GLY A 258 1.22 -5.86 -11.73
CA GLY A 258 1.02 -7.17 -11.09
C GLY A 258 -0.32 -7.34 -10.38
N LEU A 259 -1.30 -6.47 -10.62
CA LEU A 259 -2.65 -6.54 -10.07
C LEU A 259 -3.64 -7.35 -10.93
N HIS A 260 -3.16 -7.98 -12.01
CA HIS A 260 -3.97 -8.75 -12.96
C HIS A 260 -4.76 -9.90 -12.31
N ARG A 261 -4.28 -10.45 -11.18
CA ARG A 261 -4.99 -11.49 -10.40
C ARG A 261 -6.35 -11.04 -9.86
N TRP A 262 -6.59 -9.73 -9.82
CA TRP A 262 -7.86 -9.16 -9.38
C TRP A 262 -8.86 -8.95 -10.53
N ILE A 263 -8.44 -9.15 -11.79
CA ILE A 263 -9.31 -8.99 -12.96
C ILE A 263 -10.18 -10.24 -13.08
N ASP A 264 -11.50 -10.07 -13.10
CA ASP A 264 -12.43 -11.13 -13.39
C ASP A 264 -12.95 -11.02 -14.83
N PHE A 265 -12.29 -11.69 -15.75
CA PHE A 265 -12.71 -11.75 -17.17
C PHE A 265 -13.97 -12.58 -17.42
N THR A 266 -14.51 -13.30 -16.43
CA THR A 266 -15.79 -14.00 -16.56
C THR A 266 -16.98 -13.04 -16.58
N LYS A 267 -16.77 -11.79 -16.07
CA LYS A 267 -17.75 -10.72 -16.21
C LYS A 267 -17.96 -10.37 -17.68
N ARG A 268 -19.22 -10.20 -18.05
CA ARG A 268 -19.59 -9.85 -19.44
C ARG A 268 -19.04 -8.49 -19.85
N GLU A 269 -19.08 -7.52 -18.93
CA GLU A 269 -18.65 -6.15 -19.19
C GLU A 269 -18.05 -5.50 -17.93
N PHE A 270 -17.03 -4.70 -18.14
CA PHE A 270 -16.54 -3.66 -17.23
C PHE A 270 -15.71 -2.65 -18.03
N VAL A 271 -15.55 -1.45 -17.53
CA VAL A 271 -14.78 -0.40 -18.23
C VAL A 271 -13.33 -0.84 -18.41
N GLY A 272 -12.86 -0.84 -19.66
CA GLY A 272 -11.49 -1.25 -20.02
C GLY A 272 -11.33 -2.73 -20.37
N ARG A 273 -12.37 -3.57 -20.24
CA ARG A 273 -12.29 -5.03 -20.47
C ARG A 273 -11.65 -5.39 -21.82
N GLU A 274 -12.15 -4.81 -22.91
CA GLU A 274 -11.68 -5.14 -24.27
C GLU A 274 -10.22 -4.69 -24.49
N ALA A 275 -9.82 -3.57 -23.89
CA ALA A 275 -8.43 -3.11 -23.93
C ALA A 275 -7.52 -4.05 -23.15
N LEU A 276 -7.93 -4.47 -21.95
CA LEU A 276 -7.17 -5.42 -21.12
C LEU A 276 -7.02 -6.78 -21.78
N LEU A 277 -8.04 -7.29 -22.47
CA LEU A 277 -7.93 -8.52 -23.26
C LEU A 277 -6.90 -8.38 -24.40
N ARG A 278 -6.94 -7.26 -25.13
CA ARG A 278 -5.93 -7.00 -26.19
C ARG A 278 -4.50 -6.91 -25.62
N ILE A 279 -4.33 -6.26 -24.48
CA ILE A 279 -3.01 -6.14 -23.82
C ILE A 279 -2.51 -7.51 -23.36
N GLN A 280 -3.39 -8.33 -22.82
CA GLN A 280 -3.05 -9.70 -22.43
C GLN A 280 -2.57 -10.53 -23.63
N ASP A 281 -3.22 -10.41 -24.79
CA ASP A 281 -2.88 -11.12 -26.03
C ASP A 281 -1.56 -10.62 -26.64
N GLN A 282 -1.35 -9.29 -26.66
CA GLN A 282 -0.15 -8.67 -27.22
C GLN A 282 1.11 -8.81 -26.35
N GLY A 283 0.93 -9.09 -25.06
CA GLY A 283 2.01 -9.11 -24.07
C GLY A 283 2.42 -7.72 -23.59
N LEU A 284 3.23 -7.70 -22.54
CA LEU A 284 3.69 -6.47 -21.88
C LEU A 284 5.04 -6.03 -22.44
N ARG A 285 5.29 -4.72 -22.38
CA ARG A 285 6.60 -4.14 -22.68
C ARG A 285 7.47 -3.96 -21.44
N GLU A 286 6.85 -3.64 -20.31
CA GLU A 286 7.51 -3.44 -19.01
C GLU A 286 6.68 -4.09 -17.89
N ARG A 287 7.33 -4.32 -16.75
CA ARG A 287 6.68 -4.80 -15.52
C ARG A 287 7.29 -4.11 -14.30
N TRP A 288 6.43 -3.90 -13.31
CA TRP A 288 6.82 -3.45 -11.99
C TRP A 288 7.49 -4.59 -11.22
N VAL A 289 8.68 -4.33 -10.71
CA VAL A 289 9.54 -5.32 -10.04
C VAL A 289 10.11 -4.76 -8.76
N GLY A 290 10.56 -5.66 -7.88
CA GLY A 290 11.35 -5.32 -6.72
C GLY A 290 12.85 -5.39 -7.02
N LEU A 291 13.59 -4.44 -6.48
CA LEU A 291 15.04 -4.32 -6.62
C LEU A 291 15.71 -4.25 -5.24
N GLU A 292 16.74 -5.06 -5.03
CA GLU A 292 17.73 -4.85 -3.98
C GLU A 292 18.89 -4.04 -4.56
N VAL A 293 19.14 -2.85 -4.01
CA VAL A 293 20.09 -1.88 -4.56
C VAL A 293 21.34 -1.81 -3.69
N GLU A 294 22.51 -1.90 -4.31
CA GLU A 294 23.81 -1.75 -3.65
C GLU A 294 24.11 -0.26 -3.41
N SER A 295 23.35 0.37 -2.51
CA SER A 295 23.47 1.78 -2.15
C SER A 295 23.14 2.01 -0.67
N ASN A 296 23.67 3.09 -0.10
CA ASN A 296 23.30 3.58 1.22
C ASN A 296 22.27 4.73 1.15
N THR A 297 21.97 5.20 -0.06
CA THR A 297 21.01 6.28 -0.31
C THR A 297 19.83 5.71 -1.11
N PRO A 298 18.58 6.02 -0.74
CA PRO A 298 17.43 5.62 -1.54
C PRO A 298 17.44 6.31 -2.91
N ALA A 299 16.95 5.61 -3.92
CA ALA A 299 16.72 6.19 -5.24
C ALA A 299 15.57 7.19 -5.20
N SER A 300 15.59 8.14 -6.10
CA SER A 300 14.53 9.11 -6.32
C SER A 300 13.50 8.59 -7.33
N LEU A 301 12.30 9.16 -7.31
CA LEU A 301 11.30 8.93 -8.34
C LEU A 301 11.89 9.27 -9.71
N ASN A 302 11.72 8.37 -10.68
CA ASN A 302 12.22 8.44 -12.04
C ASN A 302 13.75 8.31 -12.20
N ASP A 303 14.49 7.95 -11.15
CA ASP A 303 15.88 7.54 -11.35
C ASP A 303 15.95 6.43 -12.40
N PRO A 304 16.79 6.56 -13.44
CA PRO A 304 16.81 5.64 -14.57
C PRO A 304 17.43 4.30 -14.20
N ILE A 305 16.89 3.24 -14.80
CA ILE A 305 17.38 1.86 -14.69
C ILE A 305 17.96 1.45 -16.04
N TYR A 306 19.18 0.93 -16.03
CA TYR A 306 19.90 0.51 -17.21
C TYR A 306 20.20 -1.00 -17.20
N SER A 307 20.32 -1.58 -18.38
CA SER A 307 20.77 -2.97 -18.54
C SER A 307 22.22 -3.14 -18.13
N VAL A 308 22.57 -4.28 -17.52
CA VAL A 308 23.94 -4.70 -17.24
C VAL A 308 24.15 -6.06 -17.88
N ALA A 309 24.88 -6.09 -18.99
CA ALA A 309 25.16 -7.35 -19.70
C ALA A 309 26.19 -8.21 -18.96
N ASP A 310 27.21 -7.57 -18.36
CA ASP A 310 28.25 -8.22 -17.59
C ASP A 310 28.68 -7.37 -16.39
N VAL A 311 28.59 -7.96 -15.20
CA VAL A 311 28.94 -7.32 -13.91
C VAL A 311 30.42 -6.98 -13.82
N LYS A 312 31.31 -7.78 -14.46
CA LYS A 312 32.74 -7.50 -14.44
C LYS A 312 33.07 -6.25 -15.25
N SER A 313 32.54 -6.15 -16.46
CA SER A 313 32.69 -4.95 -17.30
C SER A 313 32.05 -3.72 -16.61
N TYR A 314 30.90 -3.86 -15.95
CA TYR A 314 30.30 -2.81 -15.15
C TYR A 314 31.26 -2.26 -14.08
N ARG A 315 31.90 -3.14 -13.29
CA ARG A 315 32.85 -2.72 -12.24
C ARG A 315 34.08 -2.04 -12.81
N GLU A 316 34.61 -2.54 -13.92
CA GLU A 316 35.76 -1.93 -14.62
C GLU A 316 35.40 -0.52 -15.12
N THR A 317 34.23 -0.33 -15.76
CA THR A 317 33.77 0.96 -16.27
C THR A 317 33.59 2.00 -15.15
N ILE A 318 33.08 1.61 -13.99
CA ILE A 318 32.89 2.53 -12.86
C ILE A 318 34.22 2.91 -12.22
N HIS A 319 35.17 1.99 -12.12
CA HIS A 319 36.51 2.30 -11.59
C HIS A 319 37.30 3.24 -12.49
N THR A 320 37.11 3.17 -13.80
CA THR A 320 37.84 4.02 -14.77
C THR A 320 37.15 5.34 -15.10
N GLY A 321 35.82 5.44 -14.92
CA GLY A 321 35.00 6.60 -15.28
C GLY A 321 34.73 7.61 -14.17
N SER A 322 35.11 7.34 -12.91
CA SER A 322 34.86 8.25 -11.80
C SER A 322 35.99 9.27 -11.63
N GLU A 323 36.05 10.28 -12.48
CA GLU A 323 36.64 11.54 -12.05
C GLU A 323 35.82 12.07 -10.87
N ALA A 324 36.49 12.37 -9.77
CA ALA A 324 35.84 12.78 -8.52
C ALA A 324 34.96 14.02 -8.76
N GLY A 325 33.63 13.83 -8.81
CA GLY A 325 32.62 14.91 -8.87
C GLY A 325 31.81 15.01 -10.16
N ALA A 326 32.10 14.28 -11.23
CA ALA A 326 31.27 14.26 -12.44
C ALA A 326 30.09 13.28 -12.30
N ALA A 327 28.89 13.66 -12.78
CA ALA A 327 27.76 12.75 -12.87
C ALA A 327 28.04 11.65 -13.92
N PHE A 328 27.74 10.39 -13.60
CA PHE A 328 27.94 9.28 -14.51
C PHE A 328 26.93 9.36 -15.68
N ASP A 329 27.44 9.42 -16.91
CA ASP A 329 26.64 9.37 -18.13
C ASP A 329 26.57 7.92 -18.64
N ALA A 330 25.48 7.23 -18.27
CA ALA A 330 25.27 5.85 -18.64
C ALA A 330 25.07 5.66 -20.15
N ALA A 331 24.46 6.63 -20.83
CA ALA A 331 24.24 6.56 -22.28
C ALA A 331 25.56 6.71 -23.05
N ALA A 332 26.41 7.66 -22.66
CA ALA A 332 27.76 7.81 -23.22
C ALA A 332 28.64 6.59 -22.95
N ALA A 333 28.44 5.89 -21.84
CA ALA A 333 29.09 4.62 -21.50
C ALA A 333 28.48 3.39 -22.21
N GLY A 334 27.49 3.59 -23.10
CA GLY A 334 26.89 2.51 -23.90
C GLY A 334 25.83 1.67 -23.19
N TYR A 335 25.34 2.09 -22.02
CA TYR A 335 24.26 1.38 -21.34
C TYR A 335 22.90 1.76 -21.90
N GLN A 336 22.03 0.75 -22.11
CA GLN A 336 20.66 0.93 -22.56
C GLN A 336 19.74 1.17 -21.35
N GLN A 337 18.99 2.28 -21.36
CA GLN A 337 17.91 2.48 -20.38
C GLN A 337 16.78 1.49 -20.64
N ILE A 338 16.40 0.76 -19.60
CA ILE A 338 15.39 -0.30 -19.64
C ILE A 338 14.22 -0.04 -18.69
N GLY A 339 14.28 1.04 -17.90
CA GLY A 339 13.24 1.32 -16.94
C GLY A 339 13.49 2.55 -16.09
N ARG A 340 12.66 2.67 -15.04
CA ARG A 340 12.69 3.75 -14.05
C ARG A 340 12.29 3.27 -12.67
N VAL A 341 12.85 3.89 -11.64
CA VAL A 341 12.43 3.71 -10.24
C VAL A 341 11.14 4.48 -9.99
N THR A 342 10.22 3.89 -9.24
CA THR A 342 8.98 4.55 -8.81
C THR A 342 8.97 4.81 -7.32
N SER A 343 9.57 3.93 -6.52
CA SER A 343 9.65 4.05 -5.06
C SER A 343 10.93 3.43 -4.53
N SER A 344 11.50 4.03 -3.48
CA SER A 344 12.68 3.46 -2.81
C SER A 344 12.72 3.84 -1.35
N ALA A 345 13.19 2.93 -0.50
CA ALA A 345 13.46 3.16 0.91
C ALA A 345 14.45 2.14 1.47
N LYS A 346 15.03 2.46 2.62
CA LYS A 346 15.70 1.46 3.45
C LYS A 346 14.65 0.50 4.01
N GLY A 347 14.77 -0.77 3.70
CA GLY A 347 13.99 -1.83 4.33
C GLY A 347 14.59 -2.15 5.70
N HIS A 348 13.98 -1.62 6.76
CA HIS A 348 14.55 -1.74 8.12
C HIS A 348 14.44 -3.16 8.67
N SER A 349 13.41 -3.94 8.25
CA SER A 349 13.25 -5.34 8.65
C SER A 349 14.19 -6.28 7.90
N VAL A 350 14.52 -5.96 6.64
CA VAL A 350 15.37 -6.82 5.78
C VAL A 350 16.81 -6.33 5.71
N GLY A 351 17.13 -5.16 6.26
CA GLY A 351 18.47 -4.62 6.34
C GLY A 351 19.06 -4.12 5.01
N LYS A 352 18.25 -4.02 3.93
CA LYS A 352 18.72 -3.69 2.57
C LYS A 352 18.12 -2.39 2.07
N MET A 353 18.77 -1.76 1.09
CA MET A 353 18.16 -0.69 0.31
C MET A 353 17.28 -1.32 -0.76
N LEU A 354 16.00 -0.95 -0.75
CA LEU A 354 14.97 -1.50 -1.62
C LEU A 354 14.49 -0.44 -2.60
N ALA A 355 14.16 -0.86 -3.81
CA ALA A 355 13.43 -0.04 -4.75
C ALA A 355 12.35 -0.87 -5.46
N LEU A 356 11.33 -0.16 -5.93
CA LEU A 356 10.28 -0.65 -6.80
C LEU A 356 10.36 0.16 -8.09
N GLY A 357 10.11 -0.44 -9.22
CA GLY A 357 10.21 0.27 -10.49
C GLY A 357 9.76 -0.56 -11.67
N TYR A 358 9.54 0.10 -12.79
CA TYR A 358 9.21 -0.54 -14.05
C TYR A 358 10.49 -0.85 -14.82
N VAL A 359 10.60 -2.07 -15.31
CA VAL A 359 11.69 -2.50 -16.20
C VAL A 359 11.13 -3.28 -17.39
N SER A 360 11.85 -3.22 -18.52
CA SER A 360 11.55 -4.02 -19.70
C SER A 360 11.39 -5.50 -19.35
N VAL A 361 10.41 -6.17 -19.94
CA VAL A 361 10.07 -7.58 -19.64
C VAL A 361 11.25 -8.55 -19.79
N SER A 362 12.22 -8.22 -20.65
CA SER A 362 13.46 -9.00 -20.83
C SER A 362 14.36 -8.98 -19.57
N HIS A 363 14.10 -8.15 -18.58
CA HIS A 363 14.91 -7.98 -17.37
C HIS A 363 14.12 -8.21 -16.08
N THR A 364 12.92 -8.81 -16.14
CA THR A 364 12.03 -8.97 -14.97
C THR A 364 12.24 -10.25 -14.17
N TRP A 365 13.16 -11.12 -14.59
CA TRP A 365 13.40 -12.39 -13.92
C TRP A 365 14.24 -12.20 -12.63
N PRO A 366 13.91 -12.90 -11.54
CA PRO A 366 14.68 -12.80 -10.31
C PRO A 366 16.14 -13.21 -10.50
N GLY A 367 17.05 -12.37 -10.03
CA GLY A 367 18.49 -12.51 -10.25
C GLY A 367 19.05 -11.66 -11.40
N ALA A 368 18.19 -11.04 -12.23
CA ALA A 368 18.64 -10.10 -13.25
C ALA A 368 19.42 -8.95 -12.61
N ARG A 369 20.61 -8.66 -13.19
CA ARG A 369 21.44 -7.53 -12.72
C ARG A 369 21.14 -6.32 -13.57
N VAL A 370 20.89 -5.19 -12.90
CA VAL A 370 20.61 -3.91 -13.51
C VAL A 370 21.38 -2.81 -12.80
N MET A 371 21.46 -1.63 -13.38
CA MET A 371 22.11 -0.47 -12.80
C MET A 371 21.08 0.63 -12.58
N VAL A 372 21.02 1.17 -11.37
CA VAL A 372 20.21 2.38 -11.04
C VAL A 372 21.19 3.54 -10.87
N VAL A 373 20.92 4.67 -11.53
CA VAL A 373 21.73 5.88 -11.36
C VAL A 373 21.10 6.77 -10.31
N ILE A 374 21.69 6.80 -9.11
CA ILE A 374 21.19 7.53 -7.94
C ILE A 374 22.04 8.78 -7.72
N GLY A 375 21.41 9.97 -7.87
CA GLY A 375 22.15 11.23 -7.71
C GLY A 375 23.38 11.33 -8.61
N GLY A 376 23.31 10.82 -9.83
CA GLY A 376 24.42 10.78 -10.78
C GLY A 376 25.46 9.68 -10.52
N ARG A 377 25.22 8.76 -9.58
CA ARG A 377 26.11 7.65 -9.26
C ARG A 377 25.51 6.32 -9.68
N PRO A 378 26.24 5.49 -10.42
CA PRO A 378 25.77 4.17 -10.82
C PRO A 378 25.80 3.21 -9.61
N CYS A 379 24.68 2.58 -9.33
CA CYS A 379 24.52 1.59 -8.26
C CYS A 379 24.02 0.28 -8.86
N LEU A 380 24.71 -0.82 -8.57
CA LEU A 380 24.28 -2.13 -9.01
C LEU A 380 23.00 -2.52 -8.24
N ALA A 381 22.08 -3.18 -8.92
CA ALA A 381 20.88 -3.70 -8.31
C ALA A 381 20.53 -5.09 -8.83
N THR A 382 19.78 -5.84 -8.04
CA THR A 382 19.29 -7.16 -8.40
C THR A 382 17.77 -7.16 -8.39
N VAL A 383 17.15 -7.63 -9.45
CA VAL A 383 15.71 -7.91 -9.48
C VAL A 383 15.44 -9.09 -8.56
N VAL A 384 14.47 -8.96 -7.67
CA VAL A 384 14.11 -9.99 -6.70
C VAL A 384 12.60 -10.26 -6.67
N ASN A 385 12.23 -11.41 -6.13
CA ASN A 385 10.81 -11.69 -5.86
C ASN A 385 10.27 -10.74 -4.79
N THR A 386 9.03 -10.31 -4.98
CA THR A 386 8.27 -9.55 -3.99
C THR A 386 7.13 -10.40 -3.40
N PRO A 387 6.70 -10.10 -2.17
CA PRO A 387 7.20 -9.05 -1.27
C PRO A 387 8.58 -9.38 -0.69
N PHE A 388 9.37 -8.35 -0.36
CA PHE A 388 10.70 -8.51 0.25
C PHE A 388 10.64 -9.04 1.68
N PHE A 389 9.56 -8.72 2.40
CA PHE A 389 9.33 -9.11 3.78
C PHE A 389 8.06 -9.96 3.90
N ASP A 390 8.09 -11.05 4.68
CA ASP A 390 6.98 -11.97 4.91
C ASP A 390 6.26 -12.40 3.61
N PRO A 391 6.97 -13.05 2.67
CA PRO A 391 6.40 -13.43 1.36
C PRO A 391 5.20 -14.38 1.49
N ALA A 392 5.16 -15.19 2.56
CA ALA A 392 4.04 -16.06 2.86
C ALA A 392 2.81 -15.32 3.42
N GLY A 393 2.94 -14.07 3.86
CA GLY A 393 1.86 -13.28 4.45
C GLY A 393 1.37 -13.78 5.81
N ASN A 394 2.23 -14.47 6.56
CA ASN A 394 1.87 -15.04 7.87
C ASN A 394 1.61 -13.95 8.92
N ARG A 395 2.38 -12.86 8.87
CA ARG A 395 2.21 -11.71 9.76
C ARG A 395 0.89 -11.00 9.50
N LEU A 396 0.59 -10.70 8.24
CA LEU A 396 -0.68 -10.09 7.83
C LEU A 396 -1.90 -10.92 8.28
N ARG A 397 -1.81 -12.26 8.19
CA ARG A 397 -2.87 -13.16 8.65
C ARG A 397 -2.92 -13.35 10.17
N GLY A 398 -1.89 -12.90 10.90
CA GLY A 398 -1.76 -13.14 12.33
C GLY A 398 -1.52 -14.62 12.67
N THR A 399 -0.92 -15.37 11.74
CA THR A 399 -0.57 -16.80 11.90
C THR A 399 0.92 -17.00 12.18
N ALA A 400 1.73 -15.93 12.24
CA ALA A 400 3.12 -16.01 12.67
C ALA A 400 3.17 -16.43 14.15
N VAL A 401 3.93 -17.48 14.46
CA VAL A 401 4.16 -17.91 15.82
C VAL A 401 4.99 -16.85 16.55
N ARG A 402 4.52 -16.38 17.70
CA ARG A 402 5.32 -15.55 18.61
C ARG A 402 6.37 -16.43 19.27
N THR A 403 7.59 -16.41 18.80
CA THR A 403 8.74 -16.88 19.58
C THR A 403 9.23 -15.69 20.44
N LEU A 404 8.83 -15.70 21.70
CA LEU A 404 9.47 -14.86 22.72
C LEU A 404 10.80 -15.56 23.06
N THR A 405 11.90 -15.06 22.53
CA THR A 405 13.23 -15.37 23.05
C THR A 405 13.49 -14.45 24.23
N GLU A 406 13.96 -14.99 25.33
CA GLU A 406 14.31 -14.27 26.59
C GLU A 406 15.50 -13.29 26.41
N SER A 407 15.97 -13.11 25.20
CA SER A 407 17.00 -12.11 24.83
C SER A 407 16.46 -11.29 23.66
N GLY A 408 16.14 -10.02 23.90
CA GLY A 408 15.58 -8.97 23.06
C GLY A 408 15.81 -8.91 21.53
N SER A 409 15.82 -10.04 20.85
CA SER A 409 15.84 -10.16 19.39
C SER A 409 14.82 -11.22 18.95
N ALA A 410 13.78 -10.80 18.25
CA ALA A 410 12.77 -11.70 17.70
C ALA A 410 13.32 -12.39 16.44
N GLU A 411 13.69 -13.66 16.53
CA GLU A 411 13.89 -14.50 15.37
C GLU A 411 12.56 -15.14 14.94
N VAL A 412 12.23 -14.98 13.68
CA VAL A 412 11.06 -15.61 13.04
C VAL A 412 11.51 -16.89 12.37
N GLU A 413 11.31 -18.04 13.01
CA GLU A 413 11.42 -19.32 12.30
C GLU A 413 10.13 -19.57 11.50
N GLY A 414 10.24 -19.42 10.20
CA GLY A 414 9.20 -19.70 9.22
C GLY A 414 9.62 -20.75 8.21
N GLY A 415 9.10 -21.96 8.37
CA GLY A 415 8.93 -22.83 7.23
C GLY A 415 9.90 -23.98 7.05
N GLN A 416 9.50 -25.14 7.56
CA GLN A 416 9.60 -26.43 6.85
C GLN A 416 8.92 -27.52 7.68
N ARG A 417 7.67 -27.87 7.33
CA ARG A 417 7.07 -29.20 7.57
C ARG A 417 5.63 -29.22 7.06
N ILE A 418 5.43 -29.45 5.78
CA ILE A 418 4.29 -30.24 5.28
C ILE A 418 4.75 -30.90 3.97
N ALA A 419 5.40 -32.04 4.09
CA ALA A 419 5.47 -33.01 3.01
C ALA A 419 5.82 -34.38 3.64
N ARG A 420 4.81 -35.07 4.14
CA ARG A 420 4.77 -36.55 4.27
C ARG A 420 3.52 -36.99 5.05
N ALA A 421 2.45 -37.22 4.32
CA ALA A 421 1.43 -38.23 4.65
C ALA A 421 0.41 -38.33 3.51
N ARG A 422 0.77 -39.04 2.45
CA ARG A 422 -0.17 -39.83 1.65
C ARG A 422 0.57 -41.06 1.16
N LYS A 423 0.47 -42.14 1.95
CA LYS A 423 0.47 -43.53 1.50
C LYS A 423 -0.11 -44.35 2.64
N LYS A 424 -1.38 -44.59 2.56
CA LYS A 424 -2.05 -45.91 2.63
C LYS A 424 -3.53 -45.72 2.38
#